data_ceef083e84e09de2e12cfec95a0e8b90
#
_entry.id   ceef083e84e09de2e12cfec95a0e8b90
#
_cell.length_a   1.000
_cell.length_b   1.000
_cell.length_c   1.000
_cell.angle_alpha   90.00
_cell.angle_beta   90.00
_cell.angle_gamma   90.00
#
_symmetry.space_group_name_H-M   'P 1'
#
loop_
_entity.id
_entity.type
_entity.pdbx_description
1 polymer ?
#
loop_
_entity_poly.entity_id
_entity_poly.type
_entity_poly.pdbx_seq_one_letter_code
_entity_poly.pdbx_strand_id
1 'polypeptide(L)'
;MIDLDAKFKTREVSSQLVSIAVAKNILLPNVFEMARREVEETPSCESRVCFDRPHAGIHRQLAHHTLFRGNTVLTKTIESLMGWYGKSFLEASVGVTIRRLCLDNISIEVDPLRNAKGPKDVERNLDLLVYWCGEIWEQIYSVRQQCPEYVSFFACRI
;
A
#
# COMPACT_ATOMS: atom_id res chain seq x y z
N MET A 1 -8.87 13.63 20.77
CA MET A 1 -10.25 13.59 20.24
C MET A 1 -10.42 14.32 18.90
N ILE A 2 -9.56 15.31 18.59
CA ILE A 2 -9.63 16.13 17.34
C ILE A 2 -9.18 15.36 16.08
N ASP A 3 -8.33 14.34 16.20
CA ASP A 3 -7.74 13.62 15.04
C ASP A 3 -8.67 12.57 14.41
N LEU A 4 -9.60 12.02 15.17
CA LEU A 4 -10.60 11.06 14.67
C LEU A 4 -11.65 11.73 13.76
N ASP A 5 -12.09 12.92 14.12
CA ASP A 5 -13.07 13.69 13.35
C ASP A 5 -12.52 14.16 12.00
N ALA A 6 -11.24 14.53 11.95
CA ALA A 6 -10.57 14.91 10.71
C ALA A 6 -10.43 13.70 9.76
N LYS A 7 -10.07 12.52 10.29
CA LYS A 7 -9.98 11.28 9.51
C LYS A 7 -11.33 10.82 8.96
N PHE A 8 -12.38 10.93 9.75
CA PHE A 8 -13.74 10.61 9.31
C PHE A 8 -14.21 11.54 8.18
N LYS A 9 -14.04 12.85 8.35
CA LYS A 9 -14.41 13.85 7.33
C LYS A 9 -13.66 13.64 6.01
N THR A 10 -12.35 13.35 6.07
CA THR A 10 -11.55 13.12 4.87
C THR A 10 -12.01 11.88 4.11
N ARG A 11 -12.36 10.81 4.83
CA ARG A 11 -12.86 9.57 4.21
C ARG A 11 -14.22 9.76 3.54
N GLU A 12 -15.13 10.48 4.19
CA GLU A 12 -16.47 10.75 3.66
C GLU A 12 -16.42 11.63 2.42
N VAL A 13 -15.65 12.72 2.48
CA VAL A 13 -15.43 13.61 1.33
C VAL A 13 -14.80 12.85 0.16
N SER A 14 -13.79 12.03 0.41
CA SER A 14 -13.14 11.23 -0.64
C SER A 14 -14.13 10.25 -1.30
N SER A 15 -14.97 9.59 -0.53
CA SER A 15 -15.98 8.66 -1.05
C SER A 15 -17.02 9.38 -1.94
N GLN A 16 -17.47 10.56 -1.54
CA GLN A 16 -18.39 11.37 -2.33
C GLN A 16 -17.76 11.88 -3.62
N LEU A 17 -16.51 12.37 -3.56
CA LEU A 17 -15.75 12.80 -4.72
C LEU A 17 -15.56 11.65 -5.73
N VAL A 18 -15.24 10.45 -5.24
CA VAL A 18 -15.13 9.26 -6.09
C VAL A 18 -16.47 8.94 -6.77
N SER A 19 -17.57 8.95 -6.02
CA SER A 19 -18.91 8.68 -6.58
C SER A 19 -19.28 9.67 -7.69
N ILE A 20 -19.01 10.97 -7.48
CA ILE A 20 -19.28 12.02 -8.49
C ILE A 20 -18.35 11.83 -9.71
N ALA A 21 -17.07 11.54 -9.46
CA ALA A 21 -16.09 11.37 -10.53
C ALA A 21 -16.39 10.13 -11.40
N VAL A 22 -16.86 9.04 -10.79
CA VAL A 22 -17.35 7.85 -11.49
C VAL A 22 -18.56 8.20 -12.34
N ALA A 23 -19.58 8.85 -11.75
CA ALA A 23 -20.81 9.22 -12.47
C ALA A 23 -20.54 10.13 -13.66
N LYS A 24 -19.50 10.97 -13.61
CA LYS A 24 -19.07 11.89 -14.68
C LYS A 24 -18.01 11.31 -15.60
N ASN A 25 -17.56 10.08 -15.39
CA ASN A 25 -16.47 9.43 -16.12
C ASN A 25 -15.16 10.25 -16.16
N ILE A 26 -14.87 11.00 -15.08
CA ILE A 26 -13.66 11.82 -14.93
C ILE A 26 -12.74 11.30 -13.80
N LEU A 27 -13.00 10.09 -13.31
CA LEU A 27 -12.30 9.54 -12.16
C LEU A 27 -10.80 9.39 -12.43
N LEU A 28 -10.41 8.70 -13.50
CA LEU A 28 -9.00 8.44 -13.82
C LEU A 28 -8.20 9.72 -14.03
N PRO A 29 -8.66 10.69 -14.85
CA PRO A 29 -7.96 11.95 -15.01
C PRO A 29 -7.75 12.70 -13.70
N ASN A 30 -8.76 12.73 -12.83
CA ASN A 30 -8.67 13.43 -11.56
C ASN A 30 -7.68 12.78 -10.60
N VAL A 31 -7.73 11.45 -10.46
CA VAL A 31 -6.80 10.74 -9.57
C VAL A 31 -5.37 10.83 -10.09
N PHE A 32 -5.17 10.78 -11.41
CA PHE A 32 -3.86 10.97 -12.01
C PHE A 32 -3.31 12.37 -11.73
N GLU A 33 -4.13 13.41 -11.90
CA GLU A 33 -3.72 14.79 -11.60
C GLU A 33 -3.38 14.99 -10.11
N MET A 34 -4.15 14.38 -9.21
CA MET A 34 -3.84 14.40 -7.77
C MET A 34 -2.54 13.68 -7.45
N ALA A 35 -2.28 12.53 -8.08
CA ALA A 35 -1.05 11.77 -7.92
C ALA A 35 0.17 12.56 -8.45
N ARG A 36 0.04 13.18 -9.62
CA ARG A 36 1.07 14.05 -10.21
C ARG A 36 1.45 15.19 -9.27
N ARG A 37 0.46 15.87 -8.69
CA ARG A 37 0.69 16.95 -7.73
C ARG A 37 1.39 16.44 -6.47
N GLU A 38 0.97 15.32 -5.91
CA GLU A 38 1.63 14.76 -4.71
C GLU A 38 3.10 14.41 -4.98
N VAL A 39 3.42 13.90 -6.19
CA VAL A 39 4.81 13.65 -6.60
C VAL A 39 5.59 14.97 -6.74
N GLU A 40 5.01 15.98 -7.40
CA GLU A 40 5.67 17.27 -7.62
C GLU A 40 5.89 18.06 -6.31
N GLU A 41 4.95 17.97 -5.37
CA GLU A 41 5.03 18.65 -4.08
C GLU A 41 5.95 17.92 -3.08
N THR A 42 6.29 16.64 -3.34
CA THR A 42 7.20 15.89 -2.49
C THR A 42 8.64 16.22 -2.87
N PRO A 43 9.43 16.87 -1.98
CA PRO A 43 10.81 17.21 -2.29
C PRO A 43 11.61 15.96 -2.61
N SER A 44 12.17 15.86 -3.82
CA SER A 44 13.07 14.77 -4.20
C SER A 44 14.26 14.76 -3.25
N CYS A 45 14.59 13.60 -2.71
CA CYS A 45 15.70 13.39 -1.77
C CYS A 45 17.06 13.73 -2.40
N GLU A 46 17.15 13.92 -3.72
CA GLU A 46 18.38 14.21 -4.46
C GLU A 46 18.89 15.64 -4.32
N SER A 47 18.09 16.58 -3.82
CA SER A 47 18.51 17.99 -3.76
C SER A 47 19.16 18.42 -2.45
N ARG A 48 19.54 17.53 -1.53
CA ARG A 48 20.18 17.89 -0.26
C ARG A 48 21.41 17.10 0.10
N VAL A 49 22.36 17.07 -0.80
CA VAL A 49 23.76 17.09 -0.37
C VAL A 49 24.10 18.54 -0.09
N CYS A 50 23.56 19.10 0.99
CA CYS A 50 24.06 20.33 1.57
C CYS A 50 25.28 19.98 2.42
N PHE A 51 26.43 19.95 1.75
CA PHE A 51 27.72 20.18 2.39
C PHE A 51 27.71 21.58 3.02
N ASP A 52 28.15 21.64 4.29
CA ASP A 52 28.44 22.85 5.09
C ASP A 52 27.26 23.63 5.75
N ARG A 53 27.05 23.31 7.04
CA ARG A 53 27.26 24.22 8.18
C ARG A 53 27.07 23.50 9.53
N PRO A 54 28.11 23.45 10.41
CA PRO A 54 27.92 23.08 11.80
C PRO A 54 27.42 24.33 12.56
N HIS A 55 26.34 24.24 13.25
CA HIS A 55 25.74 25.12 14.27
C HIS A 55 24.30 25.55 13.91
N ALA A 56 23.35 24.77 14.34
CA ALA A 56 22.10 25.20 14.97
C ALA A 56 21.26 23.94 15.24
N GLY A 57 21.11 23.58 16.51
CA GLY A 57 20.25 22.48 16.92
C GLY A 57 18.77 22.79 16.64
N ILE A 58 18.34 22.42 15.49
CA ILE A 58 16.94 22.22 15.15
C ILE A 58 16.85 20.77 14.70
N HIS A 59 16.38 19.91 15.60
CA HIS A 59 15.83 18.61 15.23
C HIS A 59 14.66 18.84 14.27
N ARG A 60 14.96 19.10 13.01
CA ARG A 60 14.01 18.97 11.94
C ARG A 60 13.84 17.47 11.75
N GLN A 61 12.85 16.89 12.43
CA GLN A 61 12.33 15.59 12.04
C GLN A 61 12.06 15.69 10.55
N LEU A 62 12.97 15.12 9.74
CA LEU A 62 12.65 14.78 8.36
C LEU A 62 11.52 13.76 8.46
N ALA A 63 10.28 14.23 8.42
CA ALA A 63 9.16 13.38 8.08
C ALA A 63 9.49 12.85 6.69
N HIS A 64 9.95 11.61 6.59
CA HIS A 64 9.98 10.88 5.35
C HIS A 64 8.53 10.81 4.86
N HIS A 65 8.14 11.79 4.05
CA HIS A 65 6.89 11.76 3.33
C HIS A 65 6.99 10.60 2.35
N THR A 66 6.56 9.44 2.78
CA THR A 66 6.40 8.29 1.91
C THR A 66 5.24 8.61 0.98
N LEU A 67 5.52 8.73 -0.32
CA LEU A 67 4.52 8.91 -1.36
C LEU A 67 3.38 7.91 -1.18
N PHE A 68 2.15 8.38 -1.34
CA PHE A 68 0.93 7.58 -1.26
C PHE A 68 0.67 6.85 0.08
N ARG A 69 1.39 7.21 1.15
CA ARG A 69 1.18 6.68 2.51
C ARG A 69 0.56 7.68 3.48
N GLY A 70 0.43 8.93 3.08
CA GLY A 70 -0.19 9.98 3.88
C GLY A 70 -1.69 9.75 4.08
N ASN A 71 -2.28 10.49 5.01
CA ASN A 71 -3.74 10.56 5.16
C ASN A 71 -4.31 11.66 4.24
N THR A 72 -3.91 11.63 2.96
CA THR A 72 -4.31 12.59 1.94
C THR A 72 -5.63 12.21 1.29
N VAL A 73 -6.29 13.15 0.62
CA VAL A 73 -7.49 12.88 -0.18
C VAL A 73 -7.19 11.84 -1.26
N LEU A 74 -6.00 11.91 -1.87
CA LEU A 74 -5.56 10.95 -2.88
C LEU A 74 -5.50 9.52 -2.31
N THR A 75 -4.82 9.31 -1.18
CA THR A 75 -4.71 7.96 -0.58
C THR A 75 -6.08 7.41 -0.21
N LYS A 76 -6.99 8.24 0.30
CA LYS A 76 -8.37 7.82 0.61
C LYS A 76 -9.19 7.54 -0.63
N THR A 77 -8.95 8.26 -1.71
CA THR A 77 -9.57 8.01 -3.02
C THR A 77 -9.11 6.66 -3.57
N ILE A 78 -7.79 6.39 -3.54
CA ILE A 78 -7.22 5.09 -3.95
C ILE A 78 -7.77 3.94 -3.09
N GLU A 79 -7.81 4.09 -1.76
CA GLU A 79 -8.41 3.09 -0.87
C GLU A 79 -9.87 2.78 -1.24
N SER A 80 -10.67 3.80 -1.52
CA SER A 80 -12.07 3.64 -1.91
C SER A 80 -12.21 2.92 -3.25
N LEU A 81 -11.38 3.29 -4.23
CA LEU A 81 -11.33 2.64 -5.54
C LEU A 81 -10.95 1.17 -5.44
N MET A 82 -9.89 0.87 -4.68
CA MET A 82 -9.45 -0.50 -4.46
C MET A 82 -10.52 -1.32 -3.74
N GLY A 83 -11.25 -0.72 -2.78
CA GLY A 83 -12.38 -1.36 -2.11
C GLY A 83 -13.56 -1.68 -3.03
N TRP A 84 -13.84 -0.83 -4.03
CA TRP A 84 -14.98 -1.02 -4.94
C TRP A 84 -14.64 -1.91 -6.13
N TYR A 85 -13.51 -1.68 -6.78
CA TYR A 85 -13.14 -2.34 -8.03
C TYR A 85 -12.07 -3.42 -7.86
N GLY A 86 -11.24 -3.33 -6.81
CA GLY A 86 -10.13 -4.26 -6.58
C GLY A 86 -10.48 -5.47 -5.74
N LYS A 87 -11.62 -5.48 -5.03
CA LYS A 87 -11.94 -6.53 -4.07
C LYS A 87 -11.97 -7.93 -4.69
N SER A 88 -12.65 -8.10 -5.82
CA SER A 88 -12.76 -9.39 -6.49
C SER A 88 -11.39 -9.87 -7.00
N PHE A 89 -10.59 -8.96 -7.53
CA PHE A 89 -9.23 -9.26 -7.97
C PHE A 89 -8.31 -9.63 -6.80
N LEU A 90 -8.39 -8.89 -5.69
CA LEU A 90 -7.63 -9.20 -4.47
C LEU A 90 -8.00 -10.58 -3.92
N GLU A 91 -9.29 -10.90 -3.90
CA GLU A 91 -9.79 -12.20 -3.47
C GLU A 91 -9.29 -13.33 -4.39
N ALA A 92 -9.31 -13.14 -5.69
CA ALA A 92 -8.81 -14.10 -6.66
C ALA A 92 -7.28 -14.24 -6.60
N SER A 93 -6.55 -13.14 -6.36
CA SER A 93 -5.09 -13.12 -6.42
C SER A 93 -4.40 -13.64 -5.15
N VAL A 94 -4.92 -13.30 -3.96
CA VAL A 94 -4.28 -13.70 -2.69
C VAL A 94 -5.24 -14.36 -1.71
N GLY A 95 -6.55 -14.15 -1.86
CA GLY A 95 -7.54 -14.59 -0.88
C GLY A 95 -7.59 -16.11 -0.70
N VAL A 96 -7.42 -16.86 -1.78
CA VAL A 96 -7.41 -18.34 -1.75
C VAL A 96 -6.23 -18.85 -0.92
N THR A 97 -5.03 -18.33 -1.18
CA THR A 97 -3.81 -18.76 -0.50
C THR A 97 -3.82 -18.35 0.97
N ILE A 98 -4.29 -17.13 1.28
CA ILE A 98 -4.43 -16.67 2.67
C ILE A 98 -5.44 -17.55 3.43
N ARG A 99 -6.57 -17.93 2.83
CA ARG A 99 -7.52 -18.84 3.49
C ARG A 99 -6.91 -20.21 3.78
N ARG A 100 -6.12 -20.77 2.86
CA ARG A 100 -5.37 -22.02 3.13
C ARG A 100 -4.43 -21.87 4.31
N LEU A 101 -3.61 -20.81 4.34
CA LEU A 101 -2.72 -20.50 5.47
C LEU A 101 -3.48 -20.45 6.80
N CYS A 102 -4.64 -19.81 6.82
CA CYS A 102 -5.47 -19.70 8.03
C CYS A 102 -6.09 -21.05 8.43
N LEU A 103 -6.59 -21.84 7.46
CA LEU A 103 -7.21 -23.14 7.73
C LEU A 103 -6.20 -24.15 8.23
N ASP A 104 -5.02 -24.16 7.64
CA ASP A 104 -3.92 -25.06 8.03
C ASP A 104 -3.22 -24.61 9.33
N ASN A 105 -3.66 -23.46 9.90
CA ASN A 105 -3.13 -22.85 11.12
C ASN A 105 -1.58 -22.76 11.11
N ILE A 106 -1.03 -22.37 9.96
CA ILE A 106 0.41 -22.29 9.75
C ILE A 106 0.94 -21.03 10.41
N SER A 107 1.90 -21.22 11.33
CA SER A 107 2.64 -20.14 11.98
C SER A 107 4.08 -20.15 11.48
N ILE A 108 4.52 -19.04 10.89
CA ILE A 108 5.86 -18.86 10.33
C ILE A 108 6.53 -17.72 11.08
N GLU A 109 7.44 -18.05 12.01
CA GLU A 109 8.25 -17.06 12.72
C GLU A 109 9.72 -17.26 12.33
N VAL A 110 10.28 -16.30 11.63
CA VAL A 110 11.67 -16.34 11.14
C VAL A 110 12.62 -15.44 11.96
N ASP A 111 12.09 -14.63 12.88
CA ASP A 111 12.93 -13.84 13.77
C ASP A 111 13.54 -14.76 14.85
N PRO A 112 14.88 -14.91 14.91
CA PRO A 112 15.53 -15.76 15.91
C PRO A 112 15.23 -15.35 17.35
N LEU A 113 14.93 -14.05 17.57
CA LEU A 113 14.63 -13.53 18.92
C LEU A 113 13.21 -13.89 19.38
N ARG A 114 12.30 -14.14 18.44
CA ARG A 114 10.91 -14.49 18.72
C ARG A 114 10.65 -15.99 18.64
N ASN A 115 11.51 -16.72 17.93
CA ASN A 115 11.38 -18.17 17.79
C ASN A 115 11.96 -18.90 18.99
N ALA A 116 11.10 -19.35 19.89
CA ALA A 116 11.49 -20.08 21.10
C ALA A 116 12.02 -21.49 20.84
N LYS A 117 11.87 -22.05 19.62
CA LYS A 117 12.22 -23.44 19.29
C LYS A 117 13.65 -23.62 18.78
N GLY A 118 14.33 -22.50 18.49
CA GLY A 118 15.75 -22.50 18.15
C GLY A 118 16.06 -22.46 16.64
N PRO A 119 17.37 -22.49 16.28
CA PRO A 119 17.82 -22.19 14.91
C PRO A 119 17.28 -23.11 13.82
N LYS A 120 17.12 -24.41 14.10
CA LYS A 120 16.59 -25.40 13.13
C LYS A 120 15.12 -25.12 12.76
N ASP A 121 14.35 -24.57 13.69
CA ASP A 121 12.96 -24.22 13.44
C ASP A 121 12.88 -22.92 12.62
N VAL A 122 13.82 -21.99 12.83
CA VAL A 122 13.95 -20.77 11.99
C VAL A 122 14.26 -21.15 10.55
N GLU A 123 15.20 -22.06 10.31
CA GLU A 123 15.54 -22.54 8.97
C GLU A 123 14.33 -23.19 8.27
N ARG A 124 13.64 -24.09 8.97
CA ARG A 124 12.40 -24.70 8.45
C ARG A 124 11.31 -23.68 8.17
N ASN A 125 11.15 -22.66 9.01
CA ASN A 125 10.18 -21.61 8.81
C ASN A 125 10.56 -20.69 7.63
N LEU A 126 11.85 -20.52 7.38
CA LEU A 126 12.33 -19.80 6.19
C LEU A 126 11.95 -20.54 4.91
N ASP A 127 12.14 -21.85 4.85
CA ASP A 127 11.73 -22.67 3.70
C ASP A 127 10.21 -22.59 3.50
N LEU A 128 9.43 -22.67 4.59
CA LEU A 128 7.98 -22.50 4.52
C LEU A 128 7.58 -21.10 4.02
N LEU A 129 8.27 -20.06 4.47
CA LEU A 129 8.01 -18.70 3.99
C LEU A 129 8.25 -18.57 2.49
N VAL A 130 9.38 -19.10 2.01
CA VAL A 130 9.71 -19.11 0.58
C VAL A 130 8.66 -19.88 -0.23
N TYR A 131 8.24 -21.05 0.24
CA TYR A 131 7.19 -21.83 -0.39
C TYR A 131 5.88 -21.03 -0.51
N TRP A 132 5.40 -20.44 0.57
CA TRP A 132 4.14 -19.68 0.57
C TRP A 132 4.23 -18.39 -0.23
N CYS A 133 5.38 -17.73 -0.23
CA CYS A 133 5.62 -16.58 -1.13
C CYS A 133 5.52 -17.01 -2.60
N GLY A 134 6.05 -18.17 -2.95
CA GLY A 134 5.91 -18.77 -4.30
C GLY A 134 4.45 -19.04 -4.66
N GLU A 135 3.67 -19.69 -3.77
CA GLU A 135 2.24 -19.94 -3.97
C GLU A 135 1.43 -18.65 -4.19
N ILE A 136 1.71 -17.62 -3.40
CA ILE A 136 1.07 -16.30 -3.55
C ILE A 136 1.44 -15.69 -4.91
N TRP A 137 2.71 -15.73 -5.28
CA TRP A 137 3.19 -15.19 -6.53
C TRP A 137 2.56 -15.88 -7.75
N GLU A 138 2.54 -17.21 -7.77
CA GLU A 138 1.91 -18.00 -8.82
C GLU A 138 0.41 -17.67 -8.96
N GLN A 139 -0.28 -17.54 -7.84
CA GLN A 139 -1.69 -17.18 -7.85
C GLN A 139 -1.91 -15.76 -8.42
N ILE A 140 -1.13 -14.77 -7.99
CA ILE A 140 -1.18 -13.40 -8.53
C ILE A 140 -0.92 -13.43 -10.05
N TYR A 141 0.13 -14.15 -10.46
CA TYR A 141 0.51 -14.22 -11.85
C TYR A 141 -0.56 -14.88 -12.72
N SER A 142 -1.21 -15.95 -12.22
CA SER A 142 -2.26 -16.66 -12.94
C SER A 142 -3.49 -15.80 -13.24
N VAL A 143 -3.85 -14.90 -12.32
CA VAL A 143 -5.04 -14.03 -12.44
C VAL A 143 -4.73 -12.60 -12.89
N ARG A 144 -3.48 -12.29 -13.22
CA ARG A 144 -3.05 -10.92 -13.54
C ARG A 144 -3.88 -10.22 -14.64
N GLN A 145 -4.38 -10.99 -15.60
CA GLN A 145 -5.21 -10.46 -16.69
C GLN A 145 -6.63 -10.08 -16.24
N GLN A 146 -7.04 -10.52 -15.05
CA GLN A 146 -8.32 -10.16 -14.44
C GLN A 146 -8.21 -8.85 -13.65
N CYS A 147 -7.02 -8.24 -13.62
CA CYS A 147 -6.82 -6.97 -12.94
C CYS A 147 -7.75 -5.91 -13.54
N PRO A 148 -8.59 -5.26 -12.73
CA PRO A 148 -9.48 -4.22 -13.23
C PRO A 148 -8.69 -3.09 -13.90
N GLU A 149 -9.22 -2.55 -15.00
CA GLU A 149 -8.56 -1.49 -15.78
C GLU A 149 -8.13 -0.31 -14.90
N TYR A 150 -8.98 0.09 -13.96
CA TYR A 150 -8.67 1.17 -13.02
C TYR A 150 -7.44 0.86 -12.15
N VAL A 151 -7.28 -0.39 -11.70
CA VAL A 151 -6.13 -0.83 -10.88
C VAL A 151 -4.88 -0.94 -11.74
N SER A 152 -4.99 -1.56 -12.91
CA SER A 152 -3.90 -1.69 -13.88
C SER A 152 -3.38 -0.33 -14.35
N PHE A 153 -4.26 0.62 -14.60
CA PHE A 153 -3.90 1.97 -15.00
C PHE A 153 -3.02 2.68 -13.96
N PHE A 154 -3.34 2.53 -12.66
CA PHE A 154 -2.51 3.08 -11.60
C PHE A 154 -1.13 2.43 -11.53
N ALA A 155 -1.07 1.09 -11.62
CA ALA A 155 0.19 0.37 -11.51
C ALA A 155 1.19 0.68 -12.64
N CYS A 156 0.68 1.11 -13.82
CA CYS A 156 1.53 1.37 -14.99
C CYS A 156 1.94 2.84 -15.18
N ARG A 157 1.32 3.79 -14.47
CA ARG A 157 1.52 5.23 -14.71
C ARG A 157 1.97 6.04 -13.49
N ILE A 158 2.05 5.44 -12.32
CA ILE A 158 2.66 5.98 -11.11
C ILE A 158 4.03 5.37 -10.90
#